data_921252f84dd6a2d59c35fa79a3efe6fc
#
_entry.id   921252f84dd6a2d59c35fa79a3efe6fc
#
_cell.length_a   1.000
_cell.length_b   1.000
_cell.length_c   1.000
_cell.angle_alpha   90.00
_cell.angle_beta   90.00
_cell.angle_gamma   90.00
#
_symmetry.space_group_name_H-M   'P 1'
#
loop_
_entity.id
_entity.type
_entity.pdbx_description
1 polymer ?
#
loop_
_entity_poly.entity_id
_entity_poly.type
_entity_poly.pdbx_seq_one_letter_code
_entity_poly.pdbx_strand_id
1 'polypeptide(L)'
;MKKKILVLGSNSFSGSHFVNLLLQKNFKVIGISRSKEPIKCYLPYKDSKKLYNFKFYRKDINKNLAEIIKIISKNKIKYIANFASQGMVAESWKNPRDWYLTNTLSQISFFQELSKINIKKYLHISTPEIYGSSKKKIHETNAHNPTTPYAISRSAADKHLFGLNKIFKFPVVFARAGNVYGPGQQLYRIIPKIIISIKKNILIPIHGMGKSKRSFVHINDTSDGYFKILINGKIGQCYHISAKNYLSIKKLAMLICKILKKKHSNILKFLPEDRPGKDMDYFLSSKKIKKELKWKDTIDLYKGIKDTIEWINDNYKILSKEPMEYRHKQ
;
A
#
# COMPACT_ATOMS: atom_id res chain seq x y z
N MET A 1 -4.67 -26.70 -14.23
CA MET A 1 -5.11 -26.22 -12.88
C MET A 1 -4.92 -24.72 -12.77
N LYS A 2 -5.94 -23.97 -12.28
CA LYS A 2 -5.82 -22.52 -12.02
C LYS A 2 -4.72 -22.26 -11.00
N LYS A 3 -3.80 -21.30 -11.28
CA LYS A 3 -2.74 -20.91 -10.34
C LYS A 3 -3.34 -20.34 -9.07
N LYS A 4 -2.83 -20.78 -7.91
CA LYS A 4 -3.23 -20.26 -6.58
C LYS A 4 -2.24 -19.19 -6.15
N ILE A 5 -2.75 -18.07 -5.62
CA ILE A 5 -1.95 -16.97 -5.07
C ILE A 5 -2.38 -16.70 -3.64
N LEU A 6 -1.42 -16.57 -2.73
CA LEU A 6 -1.66 -16.12 -1.37
C LEU A 6 -1.41 -14.62 -1.29
N VAL A 7 -2.34 -13.90 -0.64
CA VAL A 7 -2.25 -12.47 -0.36
C VAL A 7 -2.27 -12.25 1.15
N LEU A 8 -1.11 -11.95 1.73
CA LEU A 8 -1.01 -11.49 3.11
C LEU A 8 -1.38 -10.01 3.18
N GLY A 9 -2.18 -9.63 4.18
CA GLY A 9 -2.73 -8.29 4.27
C GLY A 9 -3.89 -8.05 3.28
N SER A 10 -4.66 -9.10 2.94
CA SER A 10 -5.79 -9.05 1.99
C SER A 10 -6.89 -8.05 2.33
N ASN A 11 -7.00 -7.65 3.62
CA ASN A 11 -7.95 -6.64 4.11
C ASN A 11 -7.41 -5.20 4.06
N SER A 12 -6.12 -5.02 3.68
CA SER A 12 -5.57 -3.69 3.50
C SER A 12 -6.10 -3.06 2.21
N PHE A 13 -6.00 -1.75 2.10
CA PHE A 13 -6.43 -1.02 0.89
C PHE A 13 -5.82 -1.62 -0.39
N SER A 14 -4.49 -1.71 -0.47
CA SER A 14 -3.83 -2.25 -1.65
C SER A 14 -4.02 -3.77 -1.79
N GLY A 15 -4.05 -4.51 -0.67
CA GLY A 15 -4.26 -5.96 -0.70
C GLY A 15 -5.65 -6.35 -1.20
N SER A 16 -6.70 -5.63 -0.79
CA SER A 16 -8.08 -5.93 -1.22
C SER A 16 -8.30 -5.66 -2.72
N HIS A 17 -7.73 -4.59 -3.24
CA HIS A 17 -7.75 -4.31 -4.69
C HIS A 17 -6.92 -5.32 -5.48
N PHE A 18 -5.79 -5.76 -4.94
CA PHE A 18 -4.99 -6.81 -5.57
C PHE A 18 -5.74 -8.14 -5.59
N VAL A 19 -6.43 -8.52 -4.51
CA VAL A 19 -7.34 -9.68 -4.50
C VAL A 19 -8.39 -9.55 -5.60
N ASN A 20 -9.06 -8.38 -5.71
CA ASN A 20 -10.07 -8.14 -6.73
C ASN A 20 -9.52 -8.33 -8.16
N LEU A 21 -8.35 -7.75 -8.44
CA LEU A 21 -7.68 -7.93 -9.74
C LEU A 21 -7.38 -9.40 -10.04
N LEU A 22 -6.88 -10.15 -9.05
CA LEU A 22 -6.59 -11.59 -9.21
C LEU A 22 -7.85 -12.40 -9.50
N LEU A 23 -8.97 -12.09 -8.86
CA LEU A 23 -10.26 -12.73 -9.13
C LEU A 23 -10.75 -12.40 -10.55
N GLN A 24 -10.65 -11.14 -10.98
CA GLN A 24 -10.98 -10.74 -12.36
C GLN A 24 -10.16 -11.53 -13.37
N LYS A 25 -8.86 -11.74 -13.09
CA LYS A 25 -7.93 -12.55 -13.90
C LYS A 25 -8.09 -14.08 -13.69
N ASN A 26 -9.14 -14.53 -13.00
CA ASN A 26 -9.52 -15.91 -12.82
C ASN A 26 -8.51 -16.78 -12.01
N PHE A 27 -7.76 -16.18 -11.09
CA PHE A 27 -6.92 -16.92 -10.14
C PHE A 27 -7.75 -17.44 -8.96
N LYS A 28 -7.29 -18.52 -8.31
CA LYS A 28 -7.73 -18.90 -6.97
C LYS A 28 -6.90 -18.11 -5.95
N VAL A 29 -7.55 -17.45 -5.01
CA VAL A 29 -6.88 -16.55 -4.06
C VAL A 29 -7.14 -17.00 -2.63
N ILE A 30 -6.07 -17.07 -1.85
CA ILE A 30 -6.14 -17.20 -0.39
C ILE A 30 -5.73 -15.88 0.22
N GLY A 31 -6.65 -15.26 0.95
CA GLY A 31 -6.41 -14.03 1.70
C GLY A 31 -6.12 -14.32 3.17
N ILE A 32 -5.10 -13.67 3.72
CA ILE A 32 -4.78 -13.74 5.16
C ILE A 32 -4.65 -12.33 5.71
N SER A 33 -5.32 -12.03 6.82
CA SER A 33 -5.16 -10.80 7.58
C SER A 33 -5.45 -11.00 9.06
N ARG A 34 -4.82 -10.20 9.94
CA ARG A 34 -4.98 -10.31 11.40
C ARG A 34 -6.39 -9.93 11.88
N SER A 35 -7.03 -8.98 11.24
CA SER A 35 -8.37 -8.50 11.61
C SER A 35 -9.46 -9.21 10.83
N LYS A 36 -10.69 -9.20 11.34
CA LYS A 36 -11.89 -9.51 10.56
C LYS A 36 -11.94 -8.62 9.33
N GLU A 37 -12.60 -9.08 8.28
CA GLU A 37 -12.87 -8.26 7.11
C GLU A 37 -13.64 -6.99 7.53
N PRO A 38 -13.23 -5.79 7.07
CA PRO A 38 -13.95 -4.55 7.34
C PRO A 38 -15.29 -4.50 6.56
N ILE A 39 -16.03 -3.42 6.73
CA ILE A 39 -17.26 -3.19 5.97
C ILE A 39 -17.02 -3.29 4.46
N LYS A 40 -18.05 -3.77 3.76
CA LYS A 40 -17.99 -4.17 2.34
C LYS A 40 -17.40 -3.10 1.41
N CYS A 41 -17.73 -1.82 1.61
CA CYS A 41 -17.26 -0.74 0.74
C CYS A 41 -15.74 -0.54 0.69
N TYR A 42 -14.99 -1.06 1.69
CA TYR A 42 -13.53 -1.10 1.66
C TYR A 42 -12.94 -2.33 0.94
N LEU A 43 -13.77 -3.27 0.52
CA LEU A 43 -13.36 -4.57 -0.01
C LEU A 43 -13.93 -4.79 -1.42
N PRO A 44 -13.31 -4.21 -2.48
CA PRO A 44 -13.85 -4.29 -3.83
C PRO A 44 -14.04 -5.73 -4.35
N TYR A 45 -13.31 -6.69 -3.81
CA TYR A 45 -13.48 -8.09 -4.20
C TYR A 45 -14.81 -8.71 -3.73
N LYS A 46 -15.51 -8.11 -2.77
CA LYS A 46 -16.82 -8.60 -2.30
C LYS A 46 -17.92 -8.49 -3.36
N ASP A 47 -17.73 -7.62 -4.35
CA ASP A 47 -18.63 -7.46 -5.49
C ASP A 47 -18.19 -8.27 -6.72
N SER A 48 -17.11 -9.05 -6.59
CA SER A 48 -16.62 -9.86 -7.69
C SER A 48 -17.53 -11.04 -7.98
N LYS A 49 -17.98 -11.18 -9.24
CA LYS A 49 -18.70 -12.38 -9.72
C LYS A 49 -17.91 -13.68 -9.53
N LYS A 50 -16.60 -13.60 -9.27
CA LYS A 50 -15.70 -14.74 -9.06
C LYS A 50 -15.29 -14.89 -7.58
N LEU A 51 -16.08 -14.37 -6.64
CA LEU A 51 -15.79 -14.43 -5.20
C LEU A 51 -15.66 -15.89 -4.70
N TYR A 52 -16.30 -16.85 -5.36
CA TYR A 52 -16.15 -18.29 -5.09
C TYR A 52 -14.70 -18.83 -5.26
N ASN A 53 -13.83 -18.09 -5.93
CA ASN A 53 -12.40 -18.41 -6.03
C ASN A 53 -11.57 -17.81 -4.88
N PHE A 54 -12.19 -17.13 -3.90
CA PHE A 54 -11.52 -16.51 -2.77
C PHE A 54 -11.82 -17.24 -1.47
N LYS A 55 -10.78 -17.48 -0.67
CA LYS A 55 -10.91 -18.01 0.69
C LYS A 55 -10.13 -17.13 1.64
N PHE A 56 -10.80 -16.63 2.69
CA PHE A 56 -10.21 -15.78 3.71
C PHE A 56 -9.87 -16.58 4.98
N TYR A 57 -8.70 -16.28 5.57
CA TYR A 57 -8.29 -16.77 6.88
C TYR A 57 -7.89 -15.59 7.76
N ARG A 58 -8.50 -15.51 8.95
CA ARG A 58 -8.10 -14.54 9.96
C ARG A 58 -6.91 -15.09 10.73
N LYS A 59 -5.69 -14.65 10.38
CA LYS A 59 -4.44 -15.04 11.03
C LYS A 59 -3.48 -13.85 11.08
N ASP A 60 -2.78 -13.71 12.20
CA ASP A 60 -1.80 -12.67 12.46
C ASP A 60 -0.39 -13.23 12.27
N ILE A 61 0.42 -12.56 11.46
CA ILE A 61 1.82 -12.94 11.23
C ILE A 61 2.66 -12.91 12.53
N ASN A 62 2.26 -12.06 13.49
CA ASN A 62 2.94 -11.95 14.78
C ASN A 62 2.63 -13.14 15.73
N LYS A 63 1.49 -13.82 15.53
CA LYS A 63 0.97 -14.81 16.50
C LYS A 63 0.71 -16.19 15.91
N ASN A 64 0.45 -16.27 14.61
CA ASN A 64 -0.04 -17.49 13.96
C ASN A 64 0.88 -17.99 12.86
N LEU A 65 2.20 -17.82 13.00
CA LEU A 65 3.16 -18.14 11.94
C LEU A 65 3.04 -19.60 11.48
N ALA A 66 3.05 -20.56 12.41
CA ALA A 66 2.96 -22.00 12.08
C ALA A 66 1.68 -22.36 11.29
N GLU A 67 0.55 -21.75 11.67
CA GLU A 67 -0.72 -21.96 10.97
C GLU A 67 -0.72 -21.35 9.56
N ILE A 68 -0.09 -20.18 9.38
CA ILE A 68 0.08 -19.55 8.06
C ILE A 68 0.92 -20.44 7.15
N ILE A 69 2.02 -20.99 7.66
CA ILE A 69 2.89 -21.92 6.94
C ILE A 69 2.14 -23.20 6.58
N LYS A 70 1.35 -23.76 7.51
CA LYS A 70 0.48 -24.93 7.23
C LYS A 70 -0.53 -24.64 6.12
N ILE A 71 -1.13 -23.43 6.09
CA ILE A 71 -2.05 -23.03 5.01
C ILE A 71 -1.30 -22.98 3.67
N ILE A 72 -0.08 -22.42 3.61
CA ILE A 72 0.74 -22.33 2.41
C ILE A 72 1.05 -23.74 1.86
N SER A 73 1.55 -24.62 2.71
CA SER A 73 1.95 -25.98 2.35
C SER A 73 0.75 -26.85 1.91
N LYS A 74 -0.33 -26.89 2.71
CA LYS A 74 -1.56 -27.64 2.41
C LYS A 74 -2.17 -27.24 1.07
N ASN A 75 -2.13 -25.95 0.73
CA ASN A 75 -2.70 -25.44 -0.51
C ASN A 75 -1.71 -25.46 -1.68
N LYS A 76 -0.47 -25.94 -1.48
CA LYS A 76 0.60 -25.99 -2.48
C LYS A 76 0.81 -24.61 -3.16
N ILE A 77 0.87 -23.54 -2.35
CA ILE A 77 1.02 -22.18 -2.81
C ILE A 77 2.42 -21.97 -3.42
N LYS A 78 2.48 -21.40 -4.62
CA LYS A 78 3.73 -21.11 -5.34
C LYS A 78 3.98 -19.60 -5.51
N TYR A 79 2.95 -18.78 -5.38
CA TYR A 79 3.03 -17.33 -5.54
C TYR A 79 2.44 -16.64 -4.31
N ILE A 80 3.20 -15.74 -3.72
CA ILE A 80 2.81 -15.00 -2.51
C ILE A 80 3.00 -13.51 -2.76
N ALA A 81 1.99 -12.71 -2.41
CA ALA A 81 2.08 -11.26 -2.38
C ALA A 81 1.85 -10.78 -0.94
N ASN A 82 2.83 -10.05 -0.37
CA ASN A 82 2.78 -9.63 1.01
C ASN A 82 2.55 -8.12 1.16
N PHE A 83 1.32 -7.77 1.54
CA PHE A 83 0.88 -6.42 1.92
C PHE A 83 0.80 -6.24 3.44
N ALA A 84 1.10 -7.29 4.23
CA ALA A 84 1.02 -7.21 5.68
C ALA A 84 2.16 -6.36 6.24
N SER A 85 1.80 -5.23 6.81
CA SER A 85 2.73 -4.32 7.48
C SER A 85 1.98 -3.38 8.43
N GLN A 86 2.67 -2.90 9.44
CA GLN A 86 2.23 -1.76 10.22
C GLN A 86 2.63 -0.49 9.48
N GLY A 87 1.62 0.26 9.01
CA GLY A 87 1.82 1.51 8.26
C GLY A 87 1.83 2.75 9.16
N MET A 88 1.76 3.94 8.56
CA MET A 88 1.73 5.26 9.20
C MET A 88 3.07 5.72 9.78
N VAL A 89 3.64 6.75 9.15
CA VAL A 89 4.96 7.30 9.46
C VAL A 89 4.97 8.00 10.83
N ALA A 90 4.09 9.00 11.03
CA ALA A 90 4.08 9.79 12.27
C ALA A 90 3.70 8.96 13.50
N GLU A 91 2.78 8.01 13.36
CA GLU A 91 2.33 7.15 14.46
C GLU A 91 3.39 6.15 14.90
N SER A 92 4.37 5.83 14.06
CA SER A 92 5.47 4.92 14.40
C SER A 92 6.37 5.44 15.51
N TRP A 93 6.39 6.76 15.76
CA TRP A 93 7.12 7.36 16.87
C TRP A 93 6.46 7.13 18.23
N LYS A 94 5.12 6.95 18.24
CA LYS A 94 4.36 6.72 19.49
C LYS A 94 4.55 5.30 20.01
N ASN A 95 4.62 4.30 19.10
CA ASN A 95 4.71 2.89 19.45
C ASN A 95 5.74 2.17 18.55
N PRO A 96 7.02 2.54 18.56
CA PRO A 96 8.00 2.01 17.61
C PRO A 96 8.16 0.49 17.69
N ARG A 97 8.03 -0.11 18.89
CA ARG A 97 8.09 -1.55 19.11
C ARG A 97 7.16 -2.33 18.20
N ASP A 98 5.90 -1.88 18.01
CA ASP A 98 4.92 -2.58 17.19
C ASP A 98 5.28 -2.58 15.71
N TRP A 99 5.95 -1.49 15.26
CA TRP A 99 6.47 -1.41 13.90
C TRP A 99 7.65 -2.36 13.68
N TYR A 100 8.60 -2.41 14.61
CA TYR A 100 9.74 -3.36 14.53
C TYR A 100 9.26 -4.80 14.66
N LEU A 101 8.31 -5.09 15.55
CA LEU A 101 7.74 -6.42 15.68
C LEU A 101 7.10 -6.88 14.37
N THR A 102 6.15 -6.11 13.85
CA THR A 102 5.37 -6.50 12.66
C THR A 102 6.17 -6.43 11.37
N ASN A 103 6.93 -5.35 11.17
CA ASN A 103 7.59 -5.08 9.89
C ASN A 103 8.98 -5.73 9.77
N THR A 104 9.60 -6.10 10.89
CA THR A 104 10.96 -6.67 10.90
C THR A 104 10.95 -8.08 11.46
N LEU A 105 10.73 -8.24 12.76
CA LEU A 105 10.94 -9.53 13.43
C LEU A 105 10.00 -10.63 12.89
N SER A 106 8.70 -10.37 12.86
CA SER A 106 7.73 -11.34 12.35
C SER A 106 7.89 -11.62 10.86
N GLN A 107 8.33 -10.61 10.09
CA GLN A 107 8.66 -10.82 8.67
C GLN A 107 9.89 -11.72 8.51
N ILE A 108 10.95 -11.51 9.27
CA ILE A 108 12.16 -12.35 9.22
C ILE A 108 11.83 -13.79 9.56
N SER A 109 11.07 -14.03 10.65
CA SER A 109 10.59 -15.37 11.00
C SER A 109 9.76 -16.01 9.87
N PHE A 110 8.89 -15.24 9.23
CA PHE A 110 8.11 -15.71 8.10
C PHE A 110 8.99 -16.06 6.89
N PHE A 111 10.02 -15.27 6.59
CA PHE A 111 10.94 -15.55 5.48
C PHE A 111 11.79 -16.81 5.75
N GLN A 112 12.22 -17.04 6.98
CA GLN A 112 12.93 -18.25 7.38
C GLN A 112 12.07 -19.48 7.13
N GLU A 113 10.82 -19.48 7.55
CA GLU A 113 9.92 -20.62 7.32
C GLU A 113 9.58 -20.78 5.82
N LEU A 114 9.40 -19.69 5.07
CA LEU A 114 9.17 -19.75 3.64
C LEU A 114 10.36 -20.30 2.85
N SER A 115 11.59 -20.08 3.32
CA SER A 115 12.78 -20.59 2.63
C SER A 115 12.87 -22.13 2.64
N LYS A 116 12.14 -22.79 3.57
CA LYS A 116 12.00 -24.24 3.64
C LYS A 116 10.94 -24.79 2.66
N ILE A 117 10.16 -23.92 2.01
CA ILE A 117 9.07 -24.27 1.11
C ILE A 117 9.45 -23.92 -0.32
N ASN A 118 9.24 -24.83 -1.26
CA ASN A 118 9.47 -24.56 -2.68
C ASN A 118 8.39 -23.64 -3.25
N ILE A 119 8.57 -22.32 -3.10
CA ILE A 119 7.76 -21.28 -3.74
C ILE A 119 8.42 -20.81 -5.05
N LYS A 120 7.62 -20.33 -6.01
CA LYS A 120 8.14 -19.82 -7.29
C LYS A 120 8.49 -18.34 -7.24
N LYS A 121 7.67 -17.56 -6.53
CA LYS A 121 7.92 -16.10 -6.39
C LYS A 121 7.22 -15.51 -5.18
N TYR A 122 7.93 -14.64 -4.49
CA TYR A 122 7.47 -13.85 -3.37
C TYR A 122 7.54 -12.37 -3.72
N LEU A 123 6.38 -11.70 -3.81
CA LEU A 123 6.30 -10.25 -4.00
C LEU A 123 6.29 -9.55 -2.64
N HIS A 124 7.35 -8.82 -2.36
CA HIS A 124 7.46 -7.97 -1.18
C HIS A 124 7.01 -6.55 -1.51
N ILE A 125 5.92 -6.10 -0.88
CA ILE A 125 5.47 -4.71 -1.00
C ILE A 125 6.24 -3.89 0.01
N SER A 126 7.19 -3.10 -0.46
CA SER A 126 8.01 -2.18 0.33
C SER A 126 7.47 -0.74 0.27
N THR A 127 8.30 0.25 0.58
CA THR A 127 7.88 1.65 0.69
C THR A 127 8.98 2.59 0.15
N PRO A 128 8.64 3.75 -0.43
CA PRO A 128 9.63 4.75 -0.83
C PRO A 128 10.31 5.46 0.34
N GLU A 129 9.69 5.47 1.52
CA GLU A 129 10.23 6.14 2.73
C GLU A 129 11.58 5.56 3.18
N ILE A 130 11.95 4.36 2.74
CA ILE A 130 13.29 3.79 3.00
C ILE A 130 14.43 4.59 2.34
N TYR A 131 14.13 5.39 1.33
CA TYR A 131 15.12 6.24 0.66
C TYR A 131 15.36 7.57 1.38
N GLY A 132 14.46 7.94 2.30
CA GLY A 132 14.43 9.27 2.89
C GLY A 132 14.01 10.36 1.90
N SER A 133 14.22 11.60 2.30
CA SER A 133 13.88 12.77 1.50
C SER A 133 14.86 12.97 0.34
N SER A 134 14.37 13.25 -0.87
CA SER A 134 15.20 13.54 -2.04
C SER A 134 14.53 14.53 -2.98
N LYS A 135 15.27 15.58 -3.35
CA LYS A 135 14.84 16.52 -4.41
C LYS A 135 15.03 15.92 -5.82
N LYS A 136 15.91 14.92 -5.96
CA LYS A 136 16.17 14.25 -7.24
C LYS A 136 15.22 13.07 -7.42
N LYS A 137 14.95 12.71 -8.67
CA LYS A 137 14.17 11.52 -9.00
C LYS A 137 14.91 10.26 -8.59
N ILE A 138 14.27 9.41 -7.77
CA ILE A 138 14.88 8.23 -7.19
C ILE A 138 14.70 7.04 -8.14
N HIS A 139 15.79 6.41 -8.52
CA HIS A 139 15.82 5.13 -9.23
C HIS A 139 15.91 3.97 -8.25
N GLU A 140 15.66 2.75 -8.74
CA GLU A 140 15.76 1.55 -7.93
C GLU A 140 17.22 1.32 -7.48
N THR A 141 17.46 1.45 -6.19
CA THR A 141 18.76 1.30 -5.55
C THR A 141 18.62 0.56 -4.21
N ASN A 142 19.72 -0.01 -3.74
CA ASN A 142 19.85 -0.61 -2.41
C ASN A 142 20.43 0.38 -1.37
N ALA A 143 20.74 1.61 -1.76
CA ALA A 143 21.11 2.67 -0.82
C ALA A 143 19.84 3.17 -0.13
N HIS A 144 19.71 2.88 1.15
CA HIS A 144 18.58 3.29 1.98
C HIS A 144 19.05 4.34 2.98
N ASN A 145 18.22 5.35 3.22
CA ASN A 145 18.42 6.41 4.21
C ASN A 145 17.12 6.69 4.99
N PRO A 146 16.57 5.68 5.72
CA PRO A 146 15.31 5.81 6.42
C PRO A 146 15.46 6.71 7.65
N THR A 147 14.46 7.56 7.93
CA THR A 147 14.49 8.56 9.00
C THR A 147 13.45 8.34 10.10
N THR A 148 12.59 7.33 9.97
CA THR A 148 11.50 7.08 10.93
C THR A 148 11.45 5.61 11.35
N PRO A 149 10.91 5.26 12.54
CA PRO A 149 10.77 3.85 12.94
C PRO A 149 10.03 3.00 11.90
N TYR A 150 9.00 3.56 11.24
CA TYR A 150 8.34 2.90 10.11
C TYR A 150 9.32 2.59 8.97
N ALA A 151 10.01 3.60 8.47
CA ALA A 151 10.92 3.43 7.33
C ALA A 151 12.11 2.53 7.66
N ILE A 152 12.67 2.65 8.89
CA ILE A 152 13.79 1.81 9.38
C ILE A 152 13.34 0.35 9.45
N SER A 153 12.18 0.06 10.05
CA SER A 153 11.65 -1.30 10.16
C SER A 153 11.39 -1.95 8.80
N ARG A 154 10.91 -1.17 7.82
CA ARG A 154 10.72 -1.62 6.44
C ARG A 154 12.04 -1.88 5.72
N SER A 155 13.00 -0.98 5.90
CA SER A 155 14.35 -1.10 5.33
C SER A 155 15.07 -2.34 5.85
N ALA A 156 14.94 -2.67 7.13
CA ALA A 156 15.54 -3.87 7.73
C ALA A 156 15.00 -5.15 7.06
N ALA A 157 13.69 -5.27 6.87
CA ALA A 157 13.09 -6.40 6.17
C ALA A 157 13.54 -6.51 4.70
N ASP A 158 13.61 -5.37 3.99
CA ASP A 158 14.13 -5.34 2.61
C ASP A 158 15.57 -5.84 2.54
N LYS A 159 16.45 -5.34 3.43
CA LYS A 159 17.87 -5.75 3.49
C LYS A 159 18.02 -7.24 3.78
N HIS A 160 17.23 -7.77 4.72
CA HIS A 160 17.24 -9.20 5.03
C HIS A 160 16.83 -10.03 3.80
N LEU A 161 15.77 -9.64 3.09
CA LEU A 161 15.34 -10.34 1.87
C LEU A 161 16.36 -10.24 0.73
N PHE A 162 17.06 -9.12 0.58
CA PHE A 162 18.17 -9.02 -0.38
C PHE A 162 19.29 -9.99 -0.02
N GLY A 163 19.64 -10.11 1.27
CA GLY A 163 20.60 -11.10 1.77
C GLY A 163 20.16 -12.52 1.45
N LEU A 164 18.92 -12.89 1.78
CA LEU A 164 18.37 -14.21 1.47
C LEU A 164 18.39 -14.53 -0.03
N ASN A 165 18.06 -13.55 -0.87
CA ASN A 165 18.13 -13.76 -2.32
C ASN A 165 19.57 -13.95 -2.80
N LYS A 166 20.51 -13.13 -2.31
CA LYS A 166 21.92 -13.18 -2.74
C LYS A 166 22.58 -14.51 -2.37
N ILE A 167 22.38 -14.96 -1.13
CA ILE A 167 23.07 -16.13 -0.56
C ILE A 167 22.29 -17.43 -0.86
N PHE A 168 20.99 -17.45 -0.57
CA PHE A 168 20.16 -18.65 -0.60
C PHE A 168 19.21 -18.71 -1.80
N LYS A 169 19.32 -17.77 -2.75
CA LYS A 169 18.48 -17.71 -3.96
C LYS A 169 16.99 -17.63 -3.67
N PHE A 170 16.59 -17.10 -2.50
CA PHE A 170 15.19 -16.90 -2.16
C PHE A 170 14.47 -16.07 -3.25
N PRO A 171 13.31 -16.54 -3.79
CA PRO A 171 12.74 -16.01 -5.03
C PRO A 171 11.93 -14.72 -4.81
N VAL A 172 12.53 -13.70 -4.17
CA VAL A 172 11.89 -12.42 -3.91
C VAL A 172 11.94 -11.48 -5.11
N VAL A 173 10.88 -10.69 -5.27
CA VAL A 173 10.81 -9.49 -6.10
C VAL A 173 10.19 -8.36 -5.29
N PHE A 174 10.69 -7.13 -5.44
CA PHE A 174 10.26 -6.01 -4.63
C PHE A 174 9.42 -5.02 -5.45
N ALA A 175 8.39 -4.46 -4.82
CA ALA A 175 7.63 -3.34 -5.35
C ALA A 175 7.62 -2.17 -4.37
N ARG A 176 7.92 -0.97 -4.86
CA ARG A 176 7.82 0.29 -4.10
C ARG A 176 6.92 1.24 -4.86
N ALA A 177 5.76 1.55 -4.30
CA ALA A 177 4.79 2.43 -4.92
C ALA A 177 4.86 3.84 -4.32
N GLY A 178 4.61 4.86 -5.11
CA GLY A 178 4.32 6.22 -4.63
C GLY A 178 3.08 6.25 -3.76
N ASN A 179 2.51 7.44 -3.52
CA ASN A 179 1.30 7.54 -2.72
C ASN A 179 0.11 6.92 -3.47
N VAL A 180 -0.29 5.73 -3.04
CA VAL A 180 -1.45 5.03 -3.63
C VAL A 180 -2.74 5.65 -3.12
N TYR A 181 -3.70 5.87 -4.03
CA TYR A 181 -5.02 6.42 -3.70
C TYR A 181 -6.12 5.83 -4.59
N GLY A 182 -7.38 6.03 -4.20
CA GLY A 182 -8.55 5.61 -4.98
C GLY A 182 -9.72 5.17 -4.11
N PRO A 183 -10.80 4.65 -4.73
CA PRO A 183 -11.94 4.08 -4.03
C PRO A 183 -11.53 3.02 -3.01
N GLY A 184 -12.20 2.98 -1.85
CA GLY A 184 -11.89 2.03 -0.79
C GLY A 184 -10.72 2.43 0.13
N GLN A 185 -10.10 3.60 -0.06
CA GLN A 185 -9.05 4.07 0.84
C GLN A 185 -9.62 4.59 2.16
N GLN A 186 -8.94 4.30 3.27
CA GLN A 186 -9.38 4.70 4.61
C GLN A 186 -9.47 6.22 4.76
N LEU A 187 -10.48 6.71 5.51
CA LEU A 187 -10.84 8.11 5.61
C LEU A 187 -9.79 9.01 6.27
N TYR A 188 -8.85 8.46 7.01
CA TYR A 188 -7.73 9.22 7.58
C TYR A 188 -6.61 9.56 6.56
N ARG A 189 -6.66 9.01 5.35
CA ARG A 189 -5.74 9.33 4.26
C ARG A 189 -6.16 10.63 3.57
N ILE A 190 -5.17 11.40 3.09
CA ILE A 190 -5.34 12.81 2.70
C ILE A 190 -6.49 13.03 1.68
N ILE A 191 -6.61 12.21 0.62
CA ILE A 191 -7.63 12.42 -0.41
C ILE A 191 -9.04 12.14 0.14
N PRO A 192 -9.36 10.93 0.67
CA PRO A 192 -10.70 10.72 1.23
C PRO A 192 -10.96 11.61 2.44
N LYS A 193 -9.95 11.97 3.26
CA LYS A 193 -10.12 12.89 4.39
C LYS A 193 -10.62 14.26 3.92
N ILE A 194 -10.03 14.84 2.87
CA ILE A 194 -10.49 16.12 2.32
C ILE A 194 -11.92 16.00 1.79
N ILE A 195 -12.21 14.97 1.02
CA ILE A 195 -13.54 14.79 0.40
C ILE A 195 -14.63 14.66 1.47
N ILE A 196 -14.43 13.78 2.46
CA ILE A 196 -15.43 13.56 3.53
C ILE A 196 -15.59 14.80 4.43
N SER A 197 -14.50 15.52 4.70
CA SER A 197 -14.54 16.75 5.49
C SER A 197 -15.33 17.87 4.78
N ILE A 198 -15.16 18.01 3.47
CA ILE A 198 -15.97 18.94 2.66
C ILE A 198 -17.45 18.60 2.78
N LYS A 199 -17.82 17.33 2.71
CA LYS A 199 -19.21 16.89 2.84
C LYS A 199 -19.79 17.10 4.25
N LYS A 200 -18.94 17.06 5.27
CA LYS A 200 -19.31 17.28 6.67
C LYS A 200 -19.16 18.74 7.14
N ASN A 201 -18.70 19.65 6.29
CA ASN A 201 -18.34 21.03 6.64
C ASN A 201 -17.32 21.10 7.81
N ILE A 202 -16.34 20.19 7.81
CA ILE A 202 -15.28 20.15 8.85
C ILE A 202 -14.02 20.77 8.30
N LEU A 203 -13.40 21.69 9.07
CA LEU A 203 -12.12 22.31 8.75
C LEU A 203 -10.97 21.29 8.87
N ILE A 204 -10.07 21.26 7.88
CA ILE A 204 -8.97 20.29 7.81
C ILE A 204 -7.63 21.00 8.02
N PRO A 205 -6.84 20.61 9.04
CA PRO A 205 -5.48 21.10 9.21
C PRO A 205 -4.54 20.50 8.16
N ILE A 206 -3.83 21.35 7.43
CA ILE A 206 -2.79 20.99 6.46
C ILE A 206 -1.43 21.42 7.04
N HIS A 207 -0.73 20.46 7.63
CA HIS A 207 0.55 20.69 8.30
C HIS A 207 1.69 21.02 7.32
N GLY A 208 2.68 21.81 7.81
CA GLY A 208 3.84 22.24 7.04
C GLY A 208 3.46 23.07 5.82
N MET A 209 2.38 23.88 5.95
CA MET A 209 1.81 24.67 4.84
C MET A 209 1.50 23.84 3.58
N GLY A 210 1.43 22.52 3.70
CA GLY A 210 1.23 21.61 2.59
C GLY A 210 2.37 21.60 1.55
N LYS A 211 3.59 21.98 1.94
CA LYS A 211 4.74 22.12 1.03
C LYS A 211 5.27 20.79 0.49
N SER A 212 5.18 19.70 1.28
CA SER A 212 5.71 18.39 0.88
C SER A 212 5.08 17.91 -0.42
N LYS A 213 5.92 17.35 -1.32
CA LYS A 213 5.52 16.91 -2.66
C LYS A 213 5.49 15.39 -2.76
N ARG A 214 4.53 14.86 -3.50
CA ARG A 214 4.34 13.42 -3.72
C ARG A 214 3.84 13.14 -5.14
N SER A 215 4.13 11.93 -5.62
CA SER A 215 3.43 11.35 -6.76
C SER A 215 2.26 10.52 -6.24
N PHE A 216 1.09 10.71 -6.83
CA PHE A 216 -0.13 9.97 -6.50
C PHE A 216 -0.46 9.01 -7.63
N VAL A 217 -0.47 7.72 -7.34
CA VAL A 217 -0.77 6.66 -8.31
C VAL A 217 -2.08 5.97 -7.94
N HIS A 218 -2.96 5.82 -8.94
CA HIS A 218 -4.28 5.22 -8.72
C HIS A 218 -4.15 3.74 -8.36
N ILE A 219 -5.02 3.26 -7.47
CA ILE A 219 -4.97 1.88 -6.95
C ILE A 219 -5.09 0.82 -8.04
N ASN A 220 -5.86 1.07 -9.10
CA ASN A 220 -5.99 0.10 -10.20
C ASN A 220 -4.69 -0.02 -10.99
N ASP A 221 -4.02 1.09 -11.31
CA ASP A 221 -2.71 1.08 -11.97
C ASP A 221 -1.64 0.45 -11.07
N THR A 222 -1.72 0.72 -9.76
CA THR A 222 -0.81 0.13 -8.77
C THR A 222 -1.01 -1.38 -8.68
N SER A 223 -2.26 -1.85 -8.65
CA SER A 223 -2.58 -3.29 -8.61
C SER A 223 -2.12 -4.01 -9.87
N ASP A 224 -2.28 -3.41 -11.06
CA ASP A 224 -1.72 -3.95 -12.31
C ASP A 224 -0.19 -4.01 -12.25
N GLY A 225 0.47 -2.98 -11.70
CA GLY A 225 1.90 -2.98 -11.45
C GLY A 225 2.34 -4.14 -10.56
N TYR A 226 1.68 -4.35 -9.43
CA TYR A 226 1.96 -5.48 -8.54
C TYR A 226 1.77 -6.82 -9.23
N PHE A 227 0.72 -6.96 -10.03
CA PHE A 227 0.47 -8.18 -10.81
C PHE A 227 1.59 -8.45 -11.81
N LYS A 228 1.97 -7.45 -12.61
CA LYS A 228 3.06 -7.58 -13.58
C LYS A 228 4.39 -7.92 -12.91
N ILE A 229 4.69 -7.32 -11.76
CA ILE A 229 5.90 -7.62 -10.98
C ILE A 229 5.85 -9.05 -10.45
N LEU A 230 4.72 -9.50 -9.86
CA LEU A 230 4.58 -10.85 -9.34
C LEU A 230 4.76 -11.90 -10.43
N ILE A 231 4.21 -11.69 -11.62
CA ILE A 231 4.25 -12.70 -12.69
C ILE A 231 5.56 -12.61 -13.48
N ASN A 232 5.96 -11.43 -13.91
CA ASN A 232 7.02 -11.23 -14.89
C ASN A 232 8.29 -10.54 -14.33
N GLY A 233 8.23 -9.98 -13.11
CA GLY A 233 9.39 -9.33 -12.49
C GLY A 233 10.56 -10.30 -12.31
N LYS A 234 11.78 -9.83 -12.55
CA LYS A 234 13.00 -10.61 -12.36
C LYS A 234 13.29 -10.80 -10.86
N ILE A 235 13.57 -12.03 -10.46
CA ILE A 235 13.93 -12.36 -9.06
C ILE A 235 15.13 -11.52 -8.60
N GLY A 236 15.11 -11.07 -7.35
CA GLY A 236 16.11 -10.19 -6.75
C GLY A 236 15.99 -8.72 -7.15
N GLN A 237 15.09 -8.36 -8.08
CA GLN A 237 14.96 -7.00 -8.56
C GLN A 237 13.85 -6.22 -7.84
N CYS A 238 14.08 -4.90 -7.74
CA CYS A 238 13.09 -3.94 -7.28
C CYS A 238 12.49 -3.19 -8.47
N TYR A 239 11.19 -2.85 -8.36
CA TYR A 239 10.46 -2.06 -9.34
C TYR A 239 9.68 -0.95 -8.63
N HIS A 240 9.81 0.27 -9.16
CA HIS A 240 9.03 1.41 -8.70
C HIS A 240 7.74 1.56 -9.50
N ILE A 241 6.65 1.83 -8.79
CA ILE A 241 5.33 2.14 -9.34
C ILE A 241 5.01 3.59 -8.99
N SER A 242 5.12 4.50 -9.96
CA SER A 242 4.92 5.94 -9.74
C SER A 242 4.30 6.57 -10.96
N ALA A 243 3.29 7.42 -10.75
CA ALA A 243 2.65 8.18 -11.82
C ALA A 243 3.52 9.38 -12.24
N LYS A 244 3.15 9.99 -13.37
CA LYS A 244 3.84 11.18 -13.89
C LYS A 244 3.62 12.43 -13.04
N ASN A 245 2.48 12.50 -12.32
CA ASN A 245 2.17 13.65 -11.47
C ASN A 245 3.14 13.76 -10.29
N TYR A 246 3.53 14.98 -9.96
CA TYR A 246 4.34 15.29 -8.78
C TYR A 246 3.95 16.66 -8.27
N LEU A 247 3.20 16.71 -7.19
CA LEU A 247 2.60 17.95 -6.70
C LEU A 247 2.62 18.04 -5.17
N SER A 248 2.54 19.27 -4.67
CA SER A 248 2.47 19.52 -3.23
C SER A 248 1.09 19.12 -2.67
N ILE A 249 1.05 18.80 -1.38
CA ILE A 249 -0.21 18.53 -0.67
C ILE A 249 -1.16 19.72 -0.76
N LYS A 250 -0.63 20.98 -0.74
CA LYS A 250 -1.43 22.20 -0.97
C LYS A 250 -2.12 22.17 -2.33
N LYS A 251 -1.36 21.90 -3.41
CA LYS A 251 -1.93 21.81 -4.78
C LYS A 251 -2.96 20.69 -4.91
N LEU A 252 -2.70 19.52 -4.30
CA LEU A 252 -3.65 18.41 -4.27
C LEU A 252 -4.96 18.82 -3.57
N ALA A 253 -4.87 19.41 -2.39
CA ALA A 253 -6.04 19.83 -1.61
C ALA A 253 -6.87 20.88 -2.36
N MET A 254 -6.21 21.87 -2.97
CA MET A 254 -6.89 22.87 -3.82
C MET A 254 -7.55 22.24 -5.05
N LEU A 255 -6.93 21.25 -5.68
CA LEU A 255 -7.51 20.51 -6.81
C LEU A 255 -8.81 19.81 -6.39
N ILE A 256 -8.82 19.13 -5.23
CA ILE A 256 -10.01 18.46 -4.71
C ILE A 256 -11.14 19.47 -4.44
N CYS A 257 -10.82 20.60 -3.81
CA CYS A 257 -11.78 21.69 -3.57
C CYS A 257 -12.36 22.22 -4.90
N LYS A 258 -11.51 22.42 -5.92
CA LYS A 258 -11.94 22.86 -7.27
C LYS A 258 -12.89 21.85 -7.91
N ILE A 259 -12.59 20.55 -7.86
CA ILE A 259 -13.45 19.49 -8.41
C ILE A 259 -14.82 19.49 -7.73
N LEU A 260 -14.85 19.70 -6.41
CA LEU A 260 -16.08 19.74 -5.62
C LEU A 260 -16.76 21.14 -5.60
N LYS A 261 -16.25 22.11 -6.38
CA LYS A 261 -16.77 23.49 -6.48
C LYS A 261 -16.91 24.18 -5.10
N LYS A 262 -15.91 23.99 -4.22
CA LYS A 262 -15.86 24.59 -2.88
C LYS A 262 -14.68 25.55 -2.73
N LYS A 263 -14.91 26.70 -2.04
CA LYS A 263 -13.80 27.61 -1.67
C LYS A 263 -12.89 26.93 -0.66
N HIS A 264 -11.61 26.81 -0.99
CA HIS A 264 -10.62 26.14 -0.15
C HIS A 264 -10.41 26.82 1.21
N SER A 265 -10.57 28.16 1.29
CA SER A 265 -10.46 28.94 2.55
C SER A 265 -11.43 28.47 3.64
N ASN A 266 -12.58 27.95 3.27
CA ASN A 266 -13.60 27.51 4.21
C ASN A 266 -13.38 26.06 4.69
N ILE A 267 -12.42 25.35 4.08
CA ILE A 267 -12.20 23.92 4.30
C ILE A 267 -10.78 23.62 4.79
N LEU A 268 -9.79 24.39 4.31
CA LEU A 268 -8.38 24.11 4.55
C LEU A 268 -7.77 25.14 5.49
N LYS A 269 -7.24 24.68 6.64
CA LYS A 269 -6.44 25.50 7.55
C LYS A 269 -4.96 25.12 7.37
N PHE A 270 -4.17 26.01 6.78
CA PHE A 270 -2.74 25.76 6.63
C PHE A 270 -2.01 26.08 7.93
N LEU A 271 -1.28 25.11 8.46
CA LEU A 271 -0.50 25.21 9.70
C LEU A 271 0.99 25.21 9.37
N PRO A 272 1.80 26.11 9.96
CA PRO A 272 3.25 26.13 9.76
C PRO A 272 3.94 24.88 10.33
N GLU A 273 3.45 24.35 11.46
CA GLU A 273 4.02 23.19 12.14
C GLU A 273 3.90 21.95 11.28
N ASP A 274 5.00 21.18 11.16
CA ASP A 274 4.99 19.90 10.45
C ASP A 274 4.98 18.71 11.41
N ARG A 275 4.72 17.51 10.85
CA ARG A 275 4.72 16.28 11.63
C ARG A 275 6.14 15.75 11.79
N PRO A 276 6.51 15.23 12.98
CA PRO A 276 7.84 14.66 13.22
C PRO A 276 8.20 13.57 12.18
N GLY A 277 9.41 13.66 11.63
CA GLY A 277 9.97 12.66 10.72
C GLY A 277 9.31 12.58 9.34
N LYS A 278 8.51 13.57 8.96
CA LYS A 278 7.89 13.60 7.64
C LYS A 278 8.92 13.95 6.56
N ASP A 279 9.12 13.04 5.62
CA ASP A 279 9.88 13.34 4.41
C ASP A 279 9.26 14.50 3.64
N MET A 280 10.09 15.46 3.22
CA MET A 280 9.61 16.60 2.44
C MET A 280 9.26 16.17 1.01
N ASP A 281 10.16 15.47 0.36
CA ASP A 281 10.02 15.11 -1.03
C ASP A 281 10.55 13.69 -1.30
N TYR A 282 9.80 12.89 -2.04
CA TYR A 282 10.32 11.74 -2.76
C TYR A 282 9.56 11.54 -4.07
N PHE A 283 10.28 11.32 -5.14
CA PHE A 283 9.72 11.10 -6.47
C PHE A 283 10.40 9.90 -7.12
N LEU A 284 9.69 8.78 -7.19
CA LEU A 284 10.21 7.54 -7.76
C LEU A 284 10.20 7.56 -9.29
N SER A 285 11.26 7.03 -9.89
CA SER A 285 11.30 6.75 -11.33
C SER A 285 10.60 5.44 -11.64
N SER A 286 9.60 5.46 -12.49
CA SER A 286 8.94 4.25 -13.02
C SER A 286 9.50 3.80 -14.38
N LYS A 287 10.70 4.28 -14.79
CA LYS A 287 11.30 3.93 -16.09
C LYS A 287 11.51 2.42 -16.23
N LYS A 288 12.02 1.76 -15.20
CA LYS A 288 12.34 0.33 -15.22
C LYS A 288 11.09 -0.54 -15.42
N ILE A 289 10.04 -0.34 -14.62
CA ILE A 289 8.80 -1.12 -14.76
C ILE A 289 8.13 -0.88 -16.11
N LYS A 290 8.18 0.37 -16.64
CA LYS A 290 7.64 0.70 -17.97
C LYS A 290 8.42 -0.02 -19.07
N LYS A 291 9.75 -0.03 -19.00
CA LYS A 291 10.63 -0.68 -19.99
C LYS A 291 10.50 -2.20 -19.93
N GLU A 292 10.67 -2.80 -18.76
CA GLU A 292 10.79 -4.26 -18.60
C GLU A 292 9.44 -4.97 -18.56
N LEU A 293 8.43 -4.37 -17.89
CA LEU A 293 7.15 -5.02 -17.65
C LEU A 293 5.97 -4.41 -18.41
N LYS A 294 6.24 -3.42 -19.28
CA LYS A 294 5.23 -2.72 -20.09
C LYS A 294 4.06 -2.17 -19.25
N TRP A 295 4.37 -1.76 -18.02
CA TRP A 295 3.40 -1.11 -17.15
C TRP A 295 3.15 0.33 -17.59
N LYS A 296 1.93 0.82 -17.41
CA LYS A 296 1.54 2.20 -17.71
C LYS A 296 0.68 2.76 -16.58
N ASP A 297 0.87 4.03 -16.25
CA ASP A 297 -0.04 4.82 -15.44
C ASP A 297 -1.15 5.35 -16.38
N THR A 298 -2.32 4.72 -16.36
CA THR A 298 -3.42 4.98 -17.30
C THR A 298 -4.48 5.90 -16.73
N ILE A 299 -4.59 5.98 -15.41
CA ILE A 299 -5.59 6.80 -14.73
C ILE A 299 -4.92 8.09 -14.24
N ASP A 300 -5.29 9.21 -14.85
CA ASP A 300 -4.81 10.51 -14.43
C ASP A 300 -5.38 10.92 -13.06
N LEU A 301 -4.72 11.91 -12.42
CA LEU A 301 -5.06 12.31 -11.06
C LEU A 301 -6.48 12.90 -10.95
N TYR A 302 -6.94 13.62 -11.95
CA TYR A 302 -8.26 14.24 -11.96
C TYR A 302 -9.36 13.18 -12.00
N LYS A 303 -9.23 12.21 -12.93
CA LYS A 303 -10.16 11.08 -13.04
C LYS A 303 -10.16 10.26 -11.75
N GLY A 304 -9.01 9.86 -11.23
CA GLY A 304 -8.94 9.04 -10.02
C GLY A 304 -9.49 9.73 -8.76
N ILE A 305 -9.38 11.08 -8.67
CA ILE A 305 -10.05 11.84 -7.61
C ILE A 305 -11.56 11.78 -7.79
N LYS A 306 -12.09 11.92 -9.02
CA LYS A 306 -13.52 11.77 -9.31
C LYS A 306 -14.02 10.38 -8.92
N ASP A 307 -13.32 9.32 -9.33
CA ASP A 307 -13.66 7.93 -8.95
C ASP A 307 -13.75 7.78 -7.42
N THR A 308 -12.82 8.45 -6.68
CA THR A 308 -12.84 8.44 -5.21
C THR A 308 -14.01 9.24 -4.63
N ILE A 309 -14.39 10.35 -5.25
CA ILE A 309 -15.56 11.15 -4.86
C ILE A 309 -16.85 10.36 -5.08
N GLU A 310 -17.00 9.70 -6.21
CA GLU A 310 -18.15 8.84 -6.54
C GLU A 310 -18.27 7.71 -5.50
N TRP A 311 -17.19 7.00 -5.23
CA TRP A 311 -17.18 5.97 -4.19
C TRP A 311 -17.61 6.50 -2.81
N ILE A 312 -17.15 7.69 -2.40
CA ILE A 312 -17.58 8.31 -1.14
C ILE A 312 -19.07 8.68 -1.20
N ASN A 313 -19.57 9.18 -2.34
CA ASN A 313 -20.98 9.55 -2.50
C ASN A 313 -21.88 8.32 -2.35
N ASP A 314 -21.57 7.25 -3.06
CA ASP A 314 -22.35 6.00 -3.06
C ASP A 314 -22.39 5.34 -1.69
N ASN A 315 -21.34 5.54 -0.88
CA ASN A 315 -21.21 4.93 0.43
C ASN A 315 -21.34 5.92 1.59
N TYR A 316 -21.79 7.17 1.34
CA TYR A 316 -21.74 8.25 2.31
C TYR A 316 -22.46 7.93 3.63
N LYS A 317 -23.64 7.32 3.57
CA LYS A 317 -24.45 6.94 4.73
C LYS A 317 -23.67 6.05 5.72
N ILE A 318 -22.80 5.18 5.19
CA ILE A 318 -21.94 4.29 6.01
C ILE A 318 -20.65 5.01 6.39
N LEU A 319 -19.94 5.60 5.41
CA LEU A 319 -18.65 6.22 5.61
C LEU A 319 -18.70 7.44 6.55
N SER A 320 -19.83 8.16 6.60
CA SER A 320 -19.99 9.28 7.52
C SER A 320 -19.89 8.88 9.01
N LYS A 321 -20.10 7.62 9.34
CA LYS A 321 -19.99 7.05 10.70
C LYS A 321 -18.62 6.46 10.99
N GLU A 322 -17.77 6.28 9.97
CA GLU A 322 -16.43 5.72 10.12
C GLU A 322 -15.43 6.76 10.67
N PRO A 323 -14.39 6.30 11.40
CA PRO A 323 -13.39 7.20 11.97
C PRO A 323 -12.55 7.88 10.88
N MET A 324 -12.35 9.18 11.03
CA MET A 324 -11.49 9.99 10.17
C MET A 324 -10.06 10.11 10.72
N GLU A 325 -9.77 9.47 11.83
CA GLU A 325 -8.46 9.41 12.47
C GLU A 325 -7.92 7.97 12.45
N TYR A 326 -6.60 7.86 12.41
CA TYR A 326 -5.96 6.55 12.49
C TYR A 326 -6.12 5.96 13.90
N ARG A 327 -6.58 4.71 13.97
CA ARG A 327 -6.61 3.93 15.19
C ARG A 327 -5.53 2.86 15.13
N HIS A 328 -4.58 2.94 16.06
CA HIS A 328 -3.53 1.94 16.16
C HIS A 328 -4.14 0.58 16.55
N LYS A 329 -3.64 -0.47 15.89
CA LYS A 329 -4.00 -1.87 16.22
C LYS A 329 -2.72 -2.59 16.61
N GLN A 330 -2.70 -3.10 17.82
CA GLN A 330 -1.63 -3.96 18.34
C GLN A 330 -1.65 -5.34 17.69
#